data_437cdb6793e25baa5e2c2e6976586ce8
#
_entry.id   437cdb6793e25baa5e2c2e6976586ce8
#
_cell.length_a   1.000
_cell.length_b   1.000
_cell.length_c   1.000
_cell.angle_alpha   90.00
_cell.angle_beta   90.00
_cell.angle_gamma   90.00
#
_symmetry.space_group_name_H-M   'P 1'
#
loop_
_entity.id
_entity.type
_entity.pdbx_description
1 polymer ?
#
loop_
_entity_poly.entity_id
_entity_poly.type
_entity_poly.pdbx_seq_one_letter_code
_entity_poly.pdbx_strand_id
1 'polypeptide(L)'
;MKKIIITIVLIASSTLQTWSSSWWEDTNINARLGYSIGGTAPLDMPATIRKLNSYSPRTNIQVGIDFYKPLNTHWGMMVGFQMENKGMKTDATVKNYHMEIKKGGDRLEGMFTGNVESKVTEWMFTIPVLATYELGSHFRLKFGPYGSLLTSKEFSGVAYDGYLRKNNPTGNKILLGHEEGQRGLYNFSDDMRQLQWGIKVGCDYYFSQHWGAYAEVNWGISGIFNRNFKTIEQTMYPIYGTFGLIYKLK
;
A
#
# COMPACT_ATOMS: atom_id res chain seq x y z
N MET A 1 -18.23 28.45 0.62
CA MET A 1 -17.85 27.04 0.74
C MET A 1 -18.36 26.39 2.03
N LYS A 2 -18.16 26.96 3.24
CA LYS A 2 -18.66 26.37 4.51
C LYS A 2 -20.18 26.12 4.54
N LYS A 3 -21.01 27.02 3.99
CA LYS A 3 -22.48 26.87 3.94
C LYS A 3 -22.94 25.72 3.01
N ILE A 4 -22.23 25.46 1.91
CA ILE A 4 -22.53 24.36 0.98
C ILE A 4 -22.22 23.01 1.62
N ILE A 5 -21.12 22.91 2.36
CA ILE A 5 -20.73 21.67 3.08
C ILE A 5 -21.76 21.35 4.16
N ILE A 6 -22.23 22.35 4.92
CA ILE A 6 -23.27 22.17 5.96
C ILE A 6 -24.59 21.71 5.33
N THR A 7 -24.99 22.27 4.19
CA THR A 7 -26.21 21.87 3.47
C THR A 7 -26.12 20.45 2.93
N ILE A 8 -24.94 20.02 2.40
CA ILE A 8 -24.72 18.64 1.94
C ILE A 8 -24.77 17.66 3.11
N VAL A 9 -24.18 18.02 4.26
CA VAL A 9 -24.23 17.20 5.47
C VAL A 9 -25.64 17.09 6.03
N LEU A 10 -26.44 18.16 6.02
CA LEU A 10 -27.84 18.14 6.46
C LEU A 10 -28.77 17.36 5.51
N ILE A 11 -28.55 17.44 4.20
CA ILE A 11 -29.30 16.63 3.22
C ILE A 11 -28.90 15.15 3.35
N ALA A 12 -27.63 14.85 3.54
CA ALA A 12 -27.17 13.48 3.77
C ALA A 12 -27.74 12.90 5.08
N SER A 13 -27.85 13.70 6.14
CA SER A 13 -28.43 13.24 7.41
C SER A 13 -29.94 13.00 7.35
N SER A 14 -30.69 13.79 6.58
CA SER A 14 -32.14 13.61 6.44
C SER A 14 -32.53 12.42 5.55
N THR A 15 -31.73 12.10 4.55
CA THR A 15 -31.94 10.89 3.71
C THR A 15 -31.53 9.59 4.40
N LEU A 16 -30.60 9.65 5.36
CA LEU A 16 -30.20 8.49 6.16
C LEU A 16 -31.28 8.01 7.15
N GLN A 17 -32.19 8.89 7.59
CA GLN A 17 -33.21 8.53 8.57
C GLN A 17 -34.37 7.66 8.02
N THR A 18 -34.63 7.71 6.71
CA THR A 18 -35.73 6.92 6.10
C THR A 18 -35.29 5.53 5.59
N TRP A 19 -33.97 5.27 5.49
CA TRP A 19 -33.42 3.98 5.05
C TRP A 19 -32.94 3.11 6.23
N SER A 20 -33.11 3.56 7.48
CA SER A 20 -32.28 3.07 8.57
C SER A 20 -32.73 1.77 9.24
N SER A 21 -34.00 1.39 9.26
CA SER A 21 -34.40 0.21 10.05
C SER A 21 -34.15 -1.12 9.30
N SER A 22 -34.53 -1.23 8.04
CA SER A 22 -34.41 -2.47 7.28
C SER A 22 -32.99 -2.78 6.79
N TRP A 23 -32.15 -1.73 6.55
CA TRP A 23 -30.78 -1.94 6.05
C TRP A 23 -29.86 -2.59 7.09
N TRP A 24 -29.99 -2.22 8.37
CA TRP A 24 -29.13 -2.69 9.45
C TRP A 24 -29.53 -4.06 10.04
N GLU A 25 -30.80 -4.49 9.85
CA GLU A 25 -31.29 -5.74 10.41
C GLU A 25 -30.52 -6.97 9.92
N ASP A 26 -30.20 -7.05 8.62
CA ASP A 26 -29.45 -8.17 8.00
C ASP A 26 -27.97 -7.90 7.81
N THR A 27 -27.43 -6.80 8.35
CA THR A 27 -26.01 -6.48 8.21
C THR A 27 -25.20 -7.24 9.26
N ASN A 28 -24.23 -8.04 8.79
CA ASN A 28 -23.28 -8.71 9.67
C ASN A 28 -22.05 -7.82 9.89
N ILE A 29 -21.57 -7.78 11.11
CA ILE A 29 -20.38 -7.02 11.50
C ILE A 29 -19.28 -8.01 11.83
N ASN A 30 -18.13 -7.87 11.16
CA ASN A 30 -16.98 -8.75 11.35
C ASN A 30 -15.77 -7.93 11.80
N ALA A 31 -15.10 -8.38 12.85
CA ALA A 31 -13.77 -7.90 13.21
C ALA A 31 -12.70 -8.71 12.47
N ARG A 32 -11.62 -8.06 12.05
CA ARG A 32 -10.50 -8.69 11.32
C ARG A 32 -9.18 -8.36 11.96
N LEU A 33 -8.34 -9.37 12.02
CA LEU A 33 -6.93 -9.24 12.40
C LEU A 33 -6.10 -10.04 11.40
N GLY A 34 -5.11 -9.41 10.77
CA GLY A 34 -4.29 -10.05 9.76
C GLY A 34 -2.85 -9.60 9.73
N TYR A 35 -2.08 -10.35 8.99
CA TYR A 35 -0.68 -10.09 8.69
C TYR A 35 -0.49 -10.03 7.18
N SER A 36 0.27 -9.02 6.71
CA SER A 36 0.51 -8.80 5.28
C SER A 36 1.95 -9.10 4.91
N ILE A 37 2.15 -9.78 3.79
CA ILE A 37 3.44 -10.01 3.16
C ILE A 37 3.36 -9.46 1.73
N GLY A 38 4.37 -8.73 1.33
CA GLY A 38 4.42 -8.14 0.00
C GLY A 38 5.37 -6.98 -0.05
N GLY A 39 5.30 -6.20 -1.10
CA GLY A 39 6.22 -5.10 -1.29
C GLY A 39 5.72 -4.07 -2.27
N THR A 40 6.53 -3.05 -2.42
CA THR A 40 6.32 -1.99 -3.39
C THR A 40 7.41 -2.10 -4.44
N ALA A 41 7.01 -2.38 -5.67
CA ALA A 41 7.93 -2.62 -6.78
C ALA A 41 7.37 -2.06 -8.10
N PRO A 42 8.22 -1.78 -9.08
CA PRO A 42 7.75 -1.57 -10.45
C PRO A 42 7.19 -2.88 -11.01
N LEU A 43 6.11 -2.81 -11.79
CA LEU A 43 5.54 -4.02 -12.43
C LEU A 43 6.46 -4.58 -13.50
N ASP A 44 7.04 -3.70 -14.31
CA ASP A 44 8.10 -4.06 -15.24
C ASP A 44 9.45 -3.77 -14.58
N MET A 45 10.18 -4.81 -14.21
CA MET A 45 11.51 -4.67 -13.62
C MET A 45 12.43 -3.96 -14.62
N PRO A 46 12.86 -2.72 -14.36
CA PRO A 46 13.71 -2.00 -15.31
C PRO A 46 15.07 -2.69 -15.47
N ALA A 47 15.61 -2.64 -16.68
CA ALA A 47 16.93 -3.21 -16.98
C ALA A 47 18.08 -2.59 -16.15
N THR A 48 17.83 -1.44 -15.53
CA THR A 48 18.75 -0.77 -14.61
C THR A 48 18.87 -1.46 -13.26
N ILE A 49 17.86 -2.22 -12.82
CA ILE A 49 17.93 -3.10 -11.64
C ILE A 49 18.49 -4.45 -12.10
N ARG A 50 19.70 -4.76 -11.70
CA ARG A 50 20.42 -5.95 -12.16
C ARG A 50 20.18 -7.18 -11.30
N LYS A 51 20.01 -6.95 -10.00
CA LYS A 51 19.84 -8.03 -9.03
C LYS A 51 19.17 -7.51 -7.79
N LEU A 52 18.22 -8.25 -7.25
CA LEU A 52 17.72 -8.09 -5.89
C LEU A 52 18.63 -8.93 -4.97
N ASN A 53 19.39 -8.27 -4.11
CA ASN A 53 20.33 -8.92 -3.20
C ASN A 53 19.62 -9.46 -1.97
N SER A 54 18.69 -8.67 -1.41
CA SER A 54 17.88 -9.09 -0.28
C SER A 54 16.49 -8.42 -0.30
N TYR A 55 15.54 -9.11 0.30
CA TYR A 55 14.21 -8.62 0.61
C TYR A 55 13.83 -9.05 2.02
N SER A 56 13.40 -8.10 2.84
CA SER A 56 12.93 -8.34 4.19
C SER A 56 11.57 -7.67 4.39
N PRO A 57 10.50 -8.47 4.55
CA PRO A 57 9.21 -7.91 4.95
C PRO A 57 9.34 -7.32 6.35
N ARG A 58 8.61 -6.23 6.61
CA ARG A 58 8.46 -5.69 7.96
C ARG A 58 7.26 -6.33 8.65
N THR A 59 7.07 -6.03 9.93
CA THR A 59 5.84 -6.44 10.62
C THR A 59 4.69 -5.62 10.06
N ASN A 60 3.88 -6.24 9.22
CA ASN A 60 2.75 -5.61 8.54
C ASN A 60 1.46 -6.17 9.11
N ILE A 61 0.80 -5.41 9.96
CA ILE A 61 -0.44 -5.80 10.66
C ILE A 61 -1.62 -5.06 10.04
N GLN A 62 -2.74 -5.75 9.90
CA GLN A 62 -4.02 -5.20 9.52
C GLN A 62 -5.04 -5.50 10.61
N VAL A 63 -5.74 -4.46 11.06
CA VAL A 63 -6.89 -4.57 11.98
C VAL A 63 -8.05 -3.81 11.36
N GLY A 64 -9.25 -4.36 11.44
CA GLY A 64 -10.40 -3.69 10.84
C GLY A 64 -11.74 -4.25 11.24
N ILE A 65 -12.77 -3.56 10.79
CA ILE A 65 -14.17 -3.94 10.92
C ILE A 65 -14.78 -3.89 9.53
N ASP A 66 -15.53 -4.94 9.15
CA ASP A 66 -16.29 -5.00 7.92
C ASP A 66 -17.76 -5.13 8.20
N PHE A 67 -18.55 -4.43 7.40
CA PHE A 67 -20.00 -4.48 7.34
C PHE A 67 -20.38 -5.26 6.08
N TYR A 68 -20.94 -6.44 6.27
CA TYR A 68 -21.39 -7.30 5.20
C TYR A 68 -22.92 -7.31 5.11
N LYS A 69 -23.44 -7.01 3.93
CA LYS A 69 -24.88 -7.07 3.60
C LYS A 69 -25.12 -8.11 2.53
N PRO A 70 -25.85 -9.20 2.79
CA PRO A 70 -26.36 -10.08 1.73
C PRO A 70 -27.40 -9.32 0.89
N LEU A 71 -27.28 -9.42 -0.44
CA LEU A 71 -28.22 -8.85 -1.40
C LEU A 71 -29.19 -9.92 -1.93
N ASN A 72 -28.69 -11.15 -2.06
CA ASN A 72 -29.48 -12.34 -2.40
C ASN A 72 -28.78 -13.60 -1.88
N THR A 73 -29.20 -14.79 -2.30
CA THR A 73 -28.66 -16.07 -1.83
C THR A 73 -27.16 -16.29 -2.10
N HIS A 74 -26.60 -15.61 -3.10
CA HIS A 74 -25.19 -15.78 -3.48
C HIS A 74 -24.40 -14.48 -3.44
N TRP A 75 -25.00 -13.34 -3.75
CA TRP A 75 -24.31 -12.07 -3.84
C TRP A 75 -24.54 -11.22 -2.61
N GLY A 76 -23.51 -10.51 -2.22
CA GLY A 76 -23.54 -9.50 -1.16
C GLY A 76 -22.60 -8.35 -1.45
N MET A 77 -22.62 -7.39 -0.56
CA MET A 77 -21.75 -6.23 -0.54
C MET A 77 -21.05 -6.14 0.81
N MET A 78 -19.78 -5.78 0.79
CA MET A 78 -18.97 -5.57 1.99
C MET A 78 -18.30 -4.21 1.93
N VAL A 79 -18.43 -3.44 2.99
CA VAL A 79 -17.69 -2.19 3.18
C VAL A 79 -16.89 -2.31 4.48
N GLY A 80 -15.60 -2.00 4.44
CA GLY A 80 -14.73 -2.11 5.61
C GLY A 80 -14.13 -0.77 6.03
N PHE A 81 -13.65 -0.76 7.26
CA PHE A 81 -12.73 0.25 7.76
C PHE A 81 -11.55 -0.47 8.39
N GLN A 82 -10.38 -0.30 7.79
CA GLN A 82 -9.17 -1.04 8.13
C GLN A 82 -8.04 -0.06 8.45
N MET A 83 -7.33 -0.31 9.53
CA MET A 83 -6.04 0.30 9.83
C MET A 83 -4.95 -0.72 9.55
N GLU A 84 -4.01 -0.36 8.69
CA GLU A 84 -2.95 -1.25 8.27
C GLU A 84 -1.61 -0.52 8.17
N ASN A 85 -0.55 -1.27 8.39
CA ASN A 85 0.77 -0.82 8.01
C ASN A 85 1.36 -1.73 6.94
N LYS A 86 2.11 -1.12 6.03
CA LYS A 86 2.82 -1.79 4.94
C LYS A 86 4.27 -1.33 4.96
N GLY A 87 5.17 -2.28 4.92
CA GLY A 87 6.57 -1.94 4.92
C GLY A 87 7.44 -3.06 4.41
N MET A 88 8.57 -2.66 3.84
CA MET A 88 9.61 -3.56 3.38
C MET A 88 10.98 -2.89 3.48
N LYS A 89 12.01 -3.72 3.45
CA LYS A 89 13.39 -3.32 3.22
C LYS A 89 13.93 -4.16 2.08
N THR A 90 14.57 -3.53 1.10
CA THR A 90 15.19 -4.19 -0.04
C THR A 90 16.61 -3.71 -0.22
N ASP A 91 17.48 -4.58 -0.71
CA ASP A 91 18.80 -4.26 -1.20
C ASP A 91 18.90 -4.75 -2.63
N ALA A 92 19.37 -3.91 -3.55
CA ALA A 92 19.47 -4.23 -4.96
C ALA A 92 20.75 -3.68 -5.58
N THR A 93 21.31 -4.41 -6.51
CA THR A 93 22.40 -3.93 -7.36
C THR A 93 21.80 -3.28 -8.61
N VAL A 94 22.18 -2.03 -8.85
CA VAL A 94 21.69 -1.23 -9.96
C VAL A 94 22.84 -0.79 -10.88
N LYS A 95 22.51 -0.56 -12.15
CA LYS A 95 23.46 -0.02 -13.13
C LYS A 95 22.78 1.07 -13.96
N ASN A 96 23.42 2.24 -13.99
CA ASN A 96 22.92 3.40 -14.72
C ASN A 96 21.48 3.78 -14.31
N TYR A 97 21.25 3.78 -12.99
CA TYR A 97 19.95 4.06 -12.38
C TYR A 97 19.86 5.54 -12.02
N HIS A 98 18.87 6.25 -12.54
CA HIS A 98 18.67 7.66 -12.24
C HIS A 98 18.21 7.83 -10.80
N MET A 99 18.91 8.65 -10.02
CA MET A 99 18.55 8.94 -8.64
C MET A 99 19.12 10.27 -8.15
N GLU A 100 18.53 10.80 -7.11
CA GLU A 100 19.03 11.93 -6.32
C GLU A 100 19.47 11.41 -4.95
N ILE A 101 20.64 11.82 -4.52
CA ILE A 101 21.22 11.48 -3.21
C ILE A 101 21.75 12.73 -2.50
N LYS A 102 21.85 12.67 -1.19
CA LYS A 102 22.54 13.64 -0.35
C LYS A 102 23.86 13.04 0.15
N LYS A 103 24.95 13.75 -0.04
CA LYS A 103 26.27 13.37 0.47
C LYS A 103 26.99 14.62 0.98
N GLY A 104 27.43 14.61 2.26
CA GLY A 104 28.13 15.75 2.87
C GLY A 104 27.32 17.06 2.91
N GLY A 105 25.97 16.99 2.87
CA GLY A 105 25.08 18.13 2.80
C GLY A 105 24.67 18.57 1.39
N ASP A 106 25.39 18.16 0.36
CA ASP A 106 25.08 18.48 -1.02
C ASP A 106 24.05 17.50 -1.63
N ARG A 107 23.15 18.04 -2.47
CA ARG A 107 22.27 17.26 -3.33
C ARG A 107 22.97 16.93 -4.64
N LEU A 108 22.98 15.67 -4.98
CA LEU A 108 23.64 15.15 -6.17
C LEU A 108 22.63 14.31 -6.96
N GLU A 109 22.38 14.72 -8.19
CA GLU A 109 21.49 14.03 -9.11
C GLU A 109 22.31 13.43 -10.26
N GLY A 110 21.97 12.20 -10.68
CA GLY A 110 22.67 11.55 -11.79
C GLY A 110 22.41 10.06 -11.90
N MET A 111 23.27 9.44 -12.71
CA MET A 111 23.23 8.00 -13.00
C MET A 111 24.13 7.23 -12.04
N PHE A 112 23.50 6.42 -11.18
CA PHE A 112 24.19 5.61 -10.18
C PHE A 112 24.42 4.17 -10.67
N THR A 113 25.56 3.64 -10.33
CA THR A 113 25.90 2.22 -10.49
C THR A 113 26.52 1.73 -9.19
N GLY A 114 25.95 0.73 -8.58
CA GLY A 114 26.34 0.19 -7.26
C GLY A 114 25.17 -0.49 -6.57
N ASN A 115 25.16 -0.46 -5.24
CA ASN A 115 24.11 -1.05 -4.42
C ASN A 115 23.19 0.01 -3.83
N VAL A 116 21.90 -0.29 -3.79
CA VAL A 116 20.85 0.60 -3.26
C VAL A 116 20.02 -0.16 -2.25
N GLU A 117 20.06 0.28 -1.01
CA GLU A 117 19.14 -0.17 0.04
C GLU A 117 17.96 0.78 0.12
N SER A 118 16.74 0.26 0.07
CA SER A 118 15.50 1.02 0.18
C SER A 118 14.67 0.52 1.35
N LYS A 119 14.10 1.45 2.10
CA LYS A 119 13.17 1.20 3.19
C LYS A 119 11.87 1.93 2.89
N VAL A 120 10.77 1.20 2.89
CA VAL A 120 9.41 1.72 2.77
C VAL A 120 8.65 1.41 4.04
N THR A 121 7.91 2.37 4.57
CA THR A 121 6.99 2.19 5.69
C THR A 121 5.80 3.13 5.50
N GLU A 122 4.61 2.58 5.53
CA GLU A 122 3.36 3.30 5.36
C GLU A 122 2.38 2.87 6.45
N TRP A 123 1.73 3.83 7.10
CA TRP A 123 0.55 3.61 7.94
C TRP A 123 -0.64 4.25 7.27
N MET A 124 -1.76 3.55 7.20
CA MET A 124 -2.92 4.02 6.45
C MET A 124 -4.23 3.53 7.03
N PHE A 125 -5.27 4.32 6.78
CA PHE A 125 -6.65 3.90 6.89
C PHE A 125 -7.16 3.52 5.50
N THR A 126 -7.71 2.32 5.38
CA THR A 126 -8.21 1.77 4.12
C THR A 126 -9.70 1.48 4.22
N ILE A 127 -10.43 1.91 3.20
CA ILE A 127 -11.86 1.65 3.03
C ILE A 127 -12.02 0.79 1.76
N PRO A 128 -12.17 -0.54 1.91
CA PRO A 128 -12.57 -1.41 0.81
C PRO A 128 -14.08 -1.35 0.60
N VAL A 129 -14.50 -1.41 -0.67
CA VAL A 129 -15.89 -1.60 -1.09
C VAL A 129 -15.91 -2.80 -2.03
N LEU A 130 -16.42 -3.91 -1.53
CA LEU A 130 -16.26 -5.21 -2.19
C LEU A 130 -17.61 -5.82 -2.54
N ALA A 131 -17.74 -6.34 -3.74
CA ALA A 131 -18.75 -7.33 -4.08
C ALA A 131 -18.30 -8.68 -3.49
N THR A 132 -19.26 -9.45 -3.00
CA THR A 132 -19.00 -10.76 -2.42
C THR A 132 -19.86 -11.81 -3.08
N TYR A 133 -19.34 -13.03 -3.19
CA TYR A 133 -20.05 -14.17 -3.72
C TYR A 133 -19.91 -15.36 -2.76
N GLU A 134 -21.05 -15.87 -2.27
CA GLU A 134 -21.12 -17.01 -1.35
C GLU A 134 -21.02 -18.33 -2.13
N LEU A 135 -20.02 -19.14 -1.80
CA LEU A 135 -19.84 -20.50 -2.27
C LEU A 135 -20.20 -21.50 -1.17
N GLY A 136 -21.48 -21.86 -1.12
CA GLY A 136 -22.01 -22.68 -0.03
C GLY A 136 -22.07 -21.92 1.29
N SER A 137 -22.04 -22.64 2.41
CA SER A 137 -22.25 -22.08 3.75
C SER A 137 -21.00 -21.55 4.44
N HIS A 138 -19.80 -21.85 3.93
CA HIS A 138 -18.55 -21.61 4.63
C HIS A 138 -17.58 -20.70 3.87
N PHE A 139 -17.74 -20.57 2.55
CA PHE A 139 -16.77 -19.92 1.71
C PHE A 139 -17.36 -18.69 1.02
N ARG A 140 -16.68 -17.55 1.12
CA ARG A 140 -17.05 -16.28 0.50
C ARG A 140 -15.90 -15.75 -0.32
N LEU A 141 -16.11 -15.53 -1.61
CA LEU A 141 -15.22 -14.75 -2.46
C LEU A 141 -15.54 -13.27 -2.30
N LYS A 142 -14.54 -12.42 -2.48
CA LYS A 142 -14.70 -10.97 -2.40
C LYS A 142 -13.76 -10.28 -3.38
N PHE A 143 -14.24 -9.23 -4.04
CA PHE A 143 -13.45 -8.42 -4.94
C PHE A 143 -14.01 -7.00 -5.06
N GLY A 144 -13.17 -6.04 -5.28
CA GLY A 144 -13.60 -4.67 -5.51
C GLY A 144 -12.49 -3.65 -5.29
N PRO A 145 -12.80 -2.37 -5.44
CA PRO A 145 -11.89 -1.27 -5.18
C PRO A 145 -11.66 -1.03 -3.69
N TYR A 146 -10.53 -0.40 -3.40
CA TYR A 146 -10.26 0.20 -2.09
C TYR A 146 -9.60 1.57 -2.25
N GLY A 147 -9.82 2.43 -1.27
CA GLY A 147 -9.12 3.69 -1.09
C GLY A 147 -8.38 3.71 0.24
N SER A 148 -7.16 4.22 0.25
CA SER A 148 -6.31 4.31 1.45
C SER A 148 -5.82 5.73 1.64
N LEU A 149 -5.97 6.24 2.87
CA LEU A 149 -5.42 7.52 3.30
C LEU A 149 -4.20 7.25 4.19
N LEU A 150 -3.02 7.67 3.75
CA LEU A 150 -1.79 7.52 4.50
C LEU A 150 -1.73 8.54 5.63
N THR A 151 -1.49 8.05 6.84
CA THR A 151 -1.27 8.85 8.05
C THR A 151 0.22 9.03 8.36
N SER A 152 1.04 8.06 7.97
CA SER A 152 2.50 8.14 8.04
C SER A 152 3.09 7.47 6.81
N LYS A 153 4.13 8.06 6.26
CA LYS A 153 4.79 7.59 5.06
C LYS A 153 6.29 7.83 5.16
N GLU A 154 7.07 6.82 4.81
CA GLU A 154 8.53 6.86 4.76
C GLU A 154 9.02 6.11 3.54
N PHE A 155 9.80 6.76 2.71
CA PHE A 155 10.57 6.15 1.65
C PHE A 155 11.99 6.71 1.70
N SER A 156 12.88 5.95 2.28
CA SER A 156 14.26 6.35 2.52
C SER A 156 15.23 5.22 2.17
N GLY A 157 16.50 5.55 2.04
CA GLY A 157 17.52 4.55 1.82
C GLY A 157 18.90 5.11 1.63
N VAL A 158 19.79 4.21 1.20
CA VAL A 158 21.21 4.51 1.00
C VAL A 158 21.72 3.91 -0.30
N ALA A 159 22.58 4.66 -1.00
CA ALA A 159 23.37 4.21 -2.14
C ALA A 159 24.83 4.03 -1.69
N TYR A 160 25.43 2.88 -2.00
CA TYR A 160 26.76 2.54 -1.49
C TYR A 160 27.51 1.60 -2.45
N ASP A 161 28.81 1.43 -2.21
CA ASP A 161 29.72 0.58 -3.00
C ASP A 161 29.56 0.80 -4.50
N GLY A 162 29.67 2.07 -4.91
CA GLY A 162 29.45 2.40 -6.30
C GLY A 162 29.91 3.80 -6.67
N TYR A 163 29.34 4.31 -7.75
CA TYR A 163 29.58 5.67 -8.20
C TYR A 163 28.35 6.30 -8.81
N LEU A 164 28.19 7.58 -8.59
CA LEU A 164 27.21 8.43 -9.26
C LEU A 164 27.92 9.24 -10.35
N ARG A 165 27.36 9.27 -11.55
CA ARG A 165 27.77 10.18 -12.62
C ARG A 165 26.82 11.35 -12.71
N LYS A 166 27.34 12.55 -12.51
CA LYS A 166 26.55 13.77 -12.50
C LYS A 166 26.03 14.06 -13.91
N ASN A 167 24.73 14.34 -14.00
CA ASN A 167 23.96 14.79 -15.17
C ASN A 167 23.80 13.79 -16.32
N ASN A 168 24.76 12.91 -16.60
CA ASN A 168 24.69 11.95 -17.70
C ASN A 168 25.59 10.71 -17.46
N PRO A 169 25.45 9.63 -18.24
CA PRO A 169 26.23 8.41 -18.07
C PRO A 169 27.75 8.55 -18.25
N THR A 170 28.23 9.65 -18.87
CA THR A 170 29.66 9.92 -19.11
C THR A 170 30.23 11.04 -18.23
N GLY A 171 29.39 11.66 -17.37
CA GLY A 171 29.80 12.75 -16.47
C GLY A 171 30.82 12.36 -15.40
N ASN A 172 31.26 13.34 -14.63
CA ASN A 172 32.22 13.15 -13.54
C ASN A 172 31.70 12.11 -12.54
N LYS A 173 32.59 11.22 -12.11
CA LYS A 173 32.32 10.17 -11.13
C LYS A 173 32.44 10.70 -9.71
N ILE A 174 31.42 10.48 -8.90
CA ILE A 174 31.43 10.68 -7.46
C ILE A 174 31.37 9.29 -6.81
N LEU A 175 32.43 8.91 -6.13
CA LEU A 175 32.54 7.59 -5.50
C LEU A 175 31.72 7.55 -4.20
N LEU A 176 30.99 6.45 -4.02
CA LEU A 176 30.26 6.11 -2.79
C LEU A 176 30.87 4.83 -2.22
N GLY A 177 31.27 4.87 -0.96
CA GLY A 177 31.84 3.73 -0.25
C GLY A 177 30.82 3.01 0.62
N HIS A 178 31.32 2.07 1.42
CA HIS A 178 30.53 1.27 2.36
C HIS A 178 30.38 1.93 3.73
N GLU A 179 31.36 2.71 4.14
CA GLU A 179 31.40 3.33 5.46
C GLU A 179 30.34 4.43 5.64
N GLU A 180 29.90 4.65 6.87
CA GLU A 180 29.02 5.76 7.23
C GLU A 180 29.73 7.10 6.87
N GLY A 181 29.01 8.00 6.20
CA GLY A 181 29.61 9.25 5.66
C GLY A 181 30.15 9.14 4.23
N GLN A 182 30.44 7.93 3.73
CA GLN A 182 30.80 7.70 2.33
C GLN A 182 29.60 7.33 1.45
N ARG A 183 28.47 6.99 2.09
CA ARG A 183 27.21 6.61 1.44
C ARG A 183 26.47 7.83 0.92
N GLY A 184 25.65 7.64 -0.11
CA GLY A 184 24.65 8.62 -0.52
C GLY A 184 23.32 8.32 0.14
N LEU A 185 22.76 9.28 0.86
CA LEU A 185 21.46 9.15 1.52
C LEU A 185 20.37 9.69 0.61
N TYR A 186 19.19 9.06 0.61
CA TYR A 186 18.02 9.61 -0.07
C TYR A 186 16.76 9.47 0.79
N ASN A 187 15.84 10.40 0.61
CA ASN A 187 14.55 10.40 1.29
C ASN A 187 13.52 11.06 0.37
N PHE A 188 12.54 10.28 -0.06
CA PHE A 188 11.45 10.70 -0.94
C PHE A 188 10.09 10.59 -0.23
N SER A 189 10.07 10.64 1.10
CA SER A 189 8.86 10.51 1.91
C SER A 189 7.84 11.60 1.58
N ASP A 190 8.30 12.83 1.34
CA ASP A 190 7.43 13.97 1.01
C ASP A 190 6.76 13.81 -0.36
N ASP A 191 7.42 13.12 -1.28
CA ASP A 191 6.94 12.87 -2.64
C ASP A 191 5.95 11.71 -2.72
N MET A 192 5.77 10.96 -1.64
CA MET A 192 4.78 9.89 -1.57
C MET A 192 3.37 10.45 -1.56
N ARG A 193 2.48 9.76 -2.26
CA ARG A 193 1.06 10.10 -2.39
C ARG A 193 0.33 9.84 -1.08
N GLN A 194 -0.45 10.82 -0.61
CA GLN A 194 -1.25 10.68 0.60
C GLN A 194 -2.50 9.83 0.39
N LEU A 195 -3.14 9.93 -0.79
CA LEU A 195 -4.30 9.12 -1.16
C LEU A 195 -3.88 8.08 -2.19
N GLN A 196 -4.01 6.82 -1.82
CA GLN A 196 -3.75 5.67 -2.69
C GLN A 196 -5.06 4.92 -2.94
N TRP A 197 -5.15 4.23 -4.07
CA TRP A 197 -6.28 3.37 -4.40
C TRP A 197 -5.84 2.18 -5.22
N GLY A 198 -6.66 1.14 -5.19
CA GLY A 198 -6.35 -0.08 -5.90
C GLY A 198 -7.53 -1.06 -5.92
N ILE A 199 -7.21 -2.31 -6.21
CA ILE A 199 -8.14 -3.44 -6.25
C ILE A 199 -7.75 -4.44 -5.18
N LYS A 200 -8.76 -4.99 -4.51
CA LYS A 200 -8.66 -6.05 -3.53
C LYS A 200 -9.43 -7.27 -4.03
N VAL A 201 -8.80 -8.44 -3.97
CA VAL A 201 -9.41 -9.74 -4.26
C VAL A 201 -9.07 -10.67 -3.11
N GLY A 202 -10.02 -11.48 -2.68
CA GLY A 202 -9.76 -12.42 -1.59
C GLY A 202 -10.90 -13.38 -1.34
N CYS A 203 -10.72 -14.15 -0.28
CA CYS A 203 -11.71 -15.09 0.19
C CYS A 203 -11.74 -15.14 1.72
N ASP A 204 -12.90 -15.45 2.25
CA ASP A 204 -13.15 -15.72 3.66
C ASP A 204 -13.63 -17.17 3.79
N TYR A 205 -13.15 -17.89 4.78
CA TYR A 205 -13.57 -19.24 5.11
C TYR A 205 -14.01 -19.29 6.58
N TYR A 206 -15.28 -19.62 6.82
CA TYR A 206 -15.87 -19.72 8.15
C TYR A 206 -15.88 -21.17 8.60
N PHE A 207 -15.02 -21.51 9.57
CA PHE A 207 -14.94 -22.85 10.16
C PHE A 207 -15.84 -23.01 11.41
N SER A 208 -16.45 -21.92 11.87
CA SER A 208 -17.40 -21.86 12.98
C SER A 208 -18.43 -20.76 12.74
N GLN A 209 -19.48 -20.72 13.55
CA GLN A 209 -20.52 -19.69 13.48
C GLN A 209 -19.97 -18.26 13.66
N HIS A 210 -18.89 -18.11 14.45
CA HIS A 210 -18.29 -16.81 14.75
C HIS A 210 -16.88 -16.66 14.18
N TRP A 211 -16.15 -17.75 13.96
CA TRP A 211 -14.75 -17.70 13.56
C TRP A 211 -14.53 -18.09 12.10
N GLY A 212 -13.68 -17.36 11.46
CA GLY A 212 -13.20 -17.66 10.13
C GLY A 212 -11.76 -17.22 9.93
N ALA A 213 -11.19 -17.64 8.83
CA ALA A 213 -9.91 -17.19 8.32
C ALA A 213 -10.12 -16.48 6.98
N TYR A 214 -9.21 -15.61 6.62
CA TYR A 214 -9.25 -14.95 5.32
C TYR A 214 -7.88 -14.86 4.67
N ALA A 215 -7.89 -14.79 3.35
CA ALA A 215 -6.75 -14.45 2.53
C ALA A 215 -7.18 -13.45 1.45
N GLU A 216 -6.37 -12.43 1.24
CA GLU A 216 -6.65 -11.40 0.24
C GLU A 216 -5.36 -10.86 -0.38
N VAL A 217 -5.46 -10.38 -1.61
CA VAL A 217 -4.40 -9.67 -2.31
C VAL A 217 -4.87 -8.25 -2.58
N ASN A 218 -4.04 -7.30 -2.19
CA ASN A 218 -4.22 -5.88 -2.40
C ASN A 218 -3.24 -5.41 -3.47
N TRP A 219 -3.74 -4.91 -4.57
CA TRP A 219 -2.94 -4.34 -5.65
C TRP A 219 -3.23 -2.84 -5.78
N GLY A 220 -2.25 -2.01 -5.40
CA GLY A 220 -2.35 -0.55 -5.52
C GLY A 220 -2.09 -0.09 -6.95
N ILE A 221 -3.11 0.44 -7.59
CA ILE A 221 -3.04 0.92 -8.99
C ILE A 221 -2.51 2.35 -9.09
N SER A 222 -2.73 3.16 -8.05
CA SER A 222 -2.33 4.57 -8.06
C SER A 222 -0.81 4.79 -8.03
N GLY A 223 -0.02 3.78 -7.70
CA GLY A 223 1.39 3.94 -7.34
C GLY A 223 1.57 4.70 -6.02
N ILE A 224 2.77 4.65 -5.44
CA ILE A 224 3.06 5.28 -4.14
C ILE A 224 3.53 6.73 -4.24
N PHE A 225 4.04 7.18 -5.37
CA PHE A 225 4.54 8.55 -5.58
C PHE A 225 3.54 9.46 -6.28
N ASN A 226 3.66 10.75 -6.04
CA ASN A 226 2.94 11.78 -6.76
C ASN A 226 3.31 11.77 -8.25
N ARG A 227 2.38 12.16 -9.13
CA ARG A 227 2.59 12.16 -10.59
C ARG A 227 3.73 13.07 -11.06
N ASN A 228 4.05 14.10 -10.28
CA ASN A 228 5.11 15.06 -10.59
C ASN A 228 6.50 14.61 -10.14
N PHE A 229 6.59 13.53 -9.36
CA PHE A 229 7.85 12.97 -8.93
C PHE A 229 8.48 12.17 -10.07
N LYS A 230 9.67 12.56 -10.52
CA LYS A 230 10.38 11.98 -11.66
C LYS A 230 11.76 11.43 -11.32
N THR A 231 12.19 11.57 -10.07
CA THR A 231 13.52 11.11 -9.63
C THR A 231 13.66 9.58 -9.76
N ILE A 232 12.56 8.85 -9.51
CA ILE A 232 12.44 7.43 -9.83
C ILE A 232 11.61 7.33 -11.11
N GLU A 233 12.20 6.85 -12.20
CA GLU A 233 11.57 6.81 -13.52
C GLU A 233 10.34 5.88 -13.59
N GLN A 234 10.33 4.81 -12.77
CA GLN A 234 9.28 3.80 -12.79
C GLN A 234 8.23 4.04 -11.70
N THR A 235 6.97 3.80 -12.06
CA THR A 235 5.88 3.80 -11.08
C THR A 235 6.02 2.59 -10.16
N MET A 236 6.07 2.84 -8.87
CA MET A 236 6.15 1.83 -7.81
C MET A 236 4.74 1.48 -7.32
N TYR A 237 4.37 0.21 -7.42
CA TYR A 237 3.05 -0.29 -7.03
C TYR A 237 3.13 -1.14 -5.77
N PRO A 238 2.30 -0.87 -4.74
CA PRO A 238 2.21 -1.73 -3.57
C PRO A 238 1.36 -2.97 -3.90
N ILE A 239 1.95 -4.16 -3.72
CA ILE A 239 1.28 -5.45 -3.90
C ILE A 239 1.51 -6.26 -2.63
N TYR A 240 0.43 -6.54 -1.91
CA TYR A 240 0.49 -7.25 -0.63
C TYR A 240 -0.56 -8.35 -0.55
N GLY A 241 -0.12 -9.54 -0.15
CA GLY A 241 -1.00 -10.62 0.30
C GLY A 241 -1.24 -10.49 1.79
N THR A 242 -2.49 -10.52 2.23
CA THR A 242 -2.87 -10.47 3.64
C THR A 242 -3.62 -11.74 4.02
N PHE A 243 -3.30 -12.32 5.14
CA PHE A 243 -4.01 -13.47 5.72
C PHE A 243 -4.26 -13.23 7.21
N GLY A 244 -5.34 -13.78 7.71
CA GLY A 244 -5.70 -13.53 9.10
C GLY A 244 -6.98 -14.21 9.55
N LEU A 245 -7.47 -13.75 10.67
CA LEU A 245 -8.68 -14.25 11.32
C LEU A 245 -9.82 -13.24 11.21
N ILE A 246 -11.02 -13.78 11.13
CA ILE A 246 -12.28 -13.05 11.16
C ILE A 246 -13.06 -13.53 12.39
N TYR A 247 -13.63 -12.58 13.10
CA TYR A 247 -14.61 -12.84 14.14
C TYR A 247 -15.92 -12.13 13.82
N LYS A 248 -17.00 -12.90 13.69
CA LYS A 248 -18.35 -12.38 13.45
C LYS A 248 -18.93 -11.88 14.76
N LEU A 249 -19.16 -10.56 14.85
CA LEU A 249 -19.75 -9.88 16.00
C LEU A 249 -21.27 -9.95 16.00
N LYS A 250 -21.86 -9.88 14.80
CA LYS A 250 -23.31 -9.96 14.54
C LYS A 250 -23.57 -10.66 13.22
#